data_01e139fff3d688fe5c1407143e3d4d22
#
_entry.id   01e139fff3d688fe5c1407143e3d4d22
#
_cell.length_a   1.000
_cell.length_b   1.000
_cell.length_c   1.000
_cell.angle_alpha   90.00
_cell.angle_beta   90.00
_cell.angle_gamma   90.00
#
_symmetry.space_group_name_H-M   'P 1'
#
loop_
_entity.id
_entity.type
_entity.pdbx_description
1 polymer ?
#
loop_
_entity_poly.entity_id
_entity_poly.type
_entity_poly.pdbx_seq_one_letter_code
_entity_poly.pdbx_strand_id
1 'polypeptide(L)'
;IIKALDKSTILDPACGSGAFPMGVLQKMVHVLDKIDPNSAEWNQRQISKVHLAIESLEDLDDAKFREQGIKDLKEQIKDMEDAFENNELDYGRKLFLIENCIFGVDIQPIAIQISKLRFFISLIVDQKIDKNKENFGIRPLPNLETKFVAANTLVGIKNPDSQLELPDKREVIKLEKELKKVRHKLFSSKVPKRKRELRVEDKNLREKISGLL
;
A
#
# COMPACT_ATOMS: atom_id res chain seq x y z
N ILE A 1 -7.80 -3.78 19.47
CA ILE A 1 -6.53 -3.09 19.19
C ILE A 1 -6.08 -3.42 17.75
N ILE A 2 -5.99 -4.68 17.32
CA ILE A 2 -5.58 -5.08 15.97
C ILE A 2 -6.39 -4.35 14.90
N LYS A 3 -7.74 -4.33 15.04
CA LYS A 3 -8.63 -3.60 14.12
C LYS A 3 -8.36 -2.10 14.05
N ALA A 4 -7.92 -1.49 15.15
CA ALA A 4 -7.59 -0.06 15.18
C ALA A 4 -6.26 0.20 14.46
N LEU A 5 -5.26 -0.65 14.67
CA LEU A 5 -3.99 -0.59 13.96
C LEU A 5 -4.15 -0.77 12.45
N ASP A 6 -4.96 -1.73 12.03
CA ASP A 6 -5.28 -1.99 10.62
C ASP A 6 -5.91 -0.78 9.88
N LYS A 7 -6.63 0.07 10.62
CA LYS A 7 -7.35 1.23 10.08
C LYS A 7 -6.60 2.54 10.27
N SER A 8 -5.52 2.53 11.04
CA SER A 8 -4.75 3.75 11.30
C SER A 8 -4.04 4.21 10.03
N THR A 9 -4.04 5.51 9.80
CA THR A 9 -3.30 6.14 8.72
C THR A 9 -2.40 7.20 9.32
N ILE A 10 -1.11 7.11 9.07
CA ILE A 10 -0.08 7.96 9.63
C ILE A 10 0.63 8.65 8.47
N LEU A 11 0.58 9.97 8.45
CA LEU A 11 1.27 10.81 7.49
C LEU A 11 2.31 11.67 8.20
N ASP A 12 3.55 11.54 7.77
CA ASP A 12 4.63 12.46 8.16
C ASP A 12 4.84 13.48 7.03
N PRO A 13 4.47 14.76 7.22
CA PRO A 13 4.53 15.77 6.18
C PRO A 13 5.93 16.33 5.93
N ALA A 14 6.93 15.96 6.74
CA ALA A 14 8.32 16.37 6.63
C ALA A 14 9.25 15.22 7.07
N CYS A 15 9.08 14.06 6.43
CA CYS A 15 9.64 12.79 6.92
C CYS A 15 11.18 12.68 6.83
N GLY A 16 11.84 13.59 6.12
CA GLY A 16 13.29 13.54 5.93
C GLY A 16 13.73 12.18 5.37
N SER A 17 14.74 11.58 5.97
CA SER A 17 15.21 10.22 5.64
C SER A 17 14.33 9.08 6.20
N GLY A 18 13.13 9.37 6.69
CA GLY A 18 12.17 8.38 7.16
C GLY A 18 12.40 7.81 8.55
N ALA A 19 13.10 8.54 9.42
CA ALA A 19 13.39 8.05 10.78
C ALA A 19 12.12 7.89 11.62
N PHE A 20 11.24 8.88 11.62
CA PHE A 20 9.98 8.83 12.36
C PHE A 20 9.02 7.78 11.78
N PRO A 21 8.72 7.74 10.47
CA PRO A 21 7.87 6.70 9.89
C PRO A 21 8.41 5.28 10.14
N MET A 22 9.73 5.10 10.13
CA MET A 22 10.35 3.81 10.44
C MET A 22 10.17 3.44 11.93
N GLY A 23 10.35 4.40 12.85
CA GLY A 23 10.08 4.18 14.27
C GLY A 23 8.62 3.79 14.53
N VAL A 24 7.68 4.44 13.84
CA VAL A 24 6.26 4.09 13.88
C VAL A 24 6.04 2.65 13.40
N LEU A 25 6.59 2.27 12.23
CA LEU A 25 6.50 0.90 11.73
C LEU A 25 6.97 -0.13 12.75
N GLN A 26 8.17 0.07 13.28
CA GLN A 26 8.75 -0.84 14.29
C GLN A 26 7.89 -0.93 15.55
N LYS A 27 7.32 0.19 16.01
CA LYS A 27 6.45 0.21 17.18
C LYS A 27 5.13 -0.52 16.92
N MET A 28 4.53 -0.33 15.74
CA MET A 28 3.29 -1.03 15.36
C MET A 28 3.52 -2.55 15.26
N VAL A 29 4.61 -2.97 14.63
CA VAL A 29 5.00 -4.40 14.55
C VAL A 29 5.22 -4.96 15.96
N HIS A 30 5.96 -4.27 16.82
CA HIS A 30 6.17 -4.69 18.20
C HIS A 30 4.85 -4.83 19.00
N VAL A 31 3.91 -3.91 18.82
CA VAL A 31 2.60 -3.99 19.48
C VAL A 31 1.82 -5.21 18.96
N LEU A 32 1.82 -5.43 17.63
CA LEU A 32 1.17 -6.61 17.03
C LEU A 32 1.80 -7.91 17.54
N ASP A 33 3.13 -7.97 17.64
CA ASP A 33 3.85 -9.12 18.18
C ASP A 33 3.45 -9.45 19.63
N LYS A 34 3.22 -8.42 20.46
CA LYS A 34 2.77 -8.62 21.86
C LYS A 34 1.32 -9.06 21.99
N ILE A 35 0.45 -8.64 21.07
CA ILE A 35 -0.99 -8.90 21.14
C ILE A 35 -1.34 -10.21 20.44
N ASP A 36 -0.70 -10.49 19.32
CA ASP A 36 -0.93 -11.65 18.44
C ASP A 36 0.43 -12.21 17.99
N PRO A 37 1.19 -12.87 18.88
CA PRO A 37 2.55 -13.33 18.61
C PRO A 37 2.64 -14.20 17.36
N ASN A 38 1.67 -15.08 17.16
CA ASN A 38 1.61 -16.01 16.03
C ASN A 38 0.93 -15.41 14.79
N SER A 39 0.53 -14.15 14.82
CA SER A 39 -0.23 -13.47 13.75
C SER A 39 -1.51 -14.19 13.31
N ALA A 40 -2.07 -15.05 14.13
CA ALA A 40 -3.22 -15.87 13.76
C ALA A 40 -4.48 -15.02 13.55
N GLU A 41 -4.80 -14.14 14.50
CA GLU A 41 -5.96 -13.24 14.40
C GLU A 41 -5.74 -12.23 13.27
N TRP A 42 -4.54 -11.67 13.18
CA TRP A 42 -4.20 -10.69 12.17
C TRP A 42 -4.30 -11.28 10.74
N ASN A 43 -3.70 -12.47 10.53
CA ASN A 43 -3.70 -13.16 9.23
C ASN A 43 -5.13 -13.55 8.80
N GLN A 44 -5.91 -14.13 9.70
CA GLN A 44 -7.31 -14.49 9.44
C GLN A 44 -8.14 -13.27 9.00
N ARG A 45 -7.90 -12.13 9.63
CA ARG A 45 -8.57 -10.86 9.27
C ARG A 45 -8.16 -10.37 7.88
N GLN A 46 -6.88 -10.45 7.52
CA GLN A 46 -6.42 -10.05 6.19
C GLN A 46 -6.99 -10.95 5.10
N ILE A 47 -6.95 -12.26 5.30
CA ILE A 47 -7.56 -13.24 4.39
C ILE A 47 -9.07 -12.97 4.23
N SER A 48 -9.78 -12.74 5.34
CA SER A 48 -11.22 -12.40 5.29
C SER A 48 -11.51 -11.13 4.48
N LYS A 49 -10.65 -10.10 4.59
CA LYS A 49 -10.79 -8.88 3.76
C LYS A 49 -10.62 -9.16 2.27
N VAL A 50 -9.65 -10.03 1.93
CA VAL A 50 -9.42 -10.41 0.53
C VAL A 50 -10.58 -11.25 -0.01
N HIS A 51 -11.15 -12.16 0.80
CA HIS A 51 -12.36 -12.89 0.41
C HIS A 51 -13.54 -11.97 0.13
N LEU A 52 -13.82 -11.00 1.01
CA LEU A 52 -14.85 -9.99 0.78
C LEU A 52 -14.59 -9.15 -0.49
N ALA A 53 -13.32 -8.89 -0.81
CA ALA A 53 -12.97 -8.22 -2.06
C ALA A 53 -13.22 -9.12 -3.29
N ILE A 54 -12.98 -10.43 -3.19
CA ILE A 54 -13.31 -11.40 -4.25
C ILE A 54 -14.81 -11.43 -4.47
N GLU A 55 -15.63 -11.60 -3.44
CA GLU A 55 -17.09 -11.56 -3.52
C GLU A 55 -17.59 -10.28 -4.19
N SER A 56 -17.00 -9.13 -3.84
CA SER A 56 -17.34 -7.85 -4.48
C SER A 56 -16.97 -7.77 -5.97
N LEU A 57 -16.00 -8.56 -6.44
CA LEU A 57 -15.62 -8.64 -7.84
C LEU A 57 -16.52 -9.59 -8.63
N GLU A 58 -17.10 -10.61 -7.98
CA GLU A 58 -18.00 -11.57 -8.62
C GLU A 58 -19.27 -10.91 -9.17
N ASP A 59 -19.69 -9.81 -8.55
CA ASP A 59 -20.85 -9.01 -8.96
C ASP A 59 -20.56 -8.04 -10.14
N LEU A 60 -19.34 -8.01 -10.69
CA LEU A 60 -18.99 -7.12 -11.79
C LEU A 60 -19.34 -7.73 -13.17
N ASP A 61 -19.91 -6.93 -14.04
CA ASP A 61 -20.33 -7.35 -15.40
C ASP A 61 -19.16 -7.64 -16.34
N ASP A 62 -18.01 -6.97 -16.19
CA ASP A 62 -16.81 -7.16 -17.02
C ASP A 62 -16.07 -8.47 -16.66
N ALA A 63 -16.30 -9.51 -17.47
CA ALA A 63 -15.73 -10.84 -17.26
C ALA A 63 -14.18 -10.84 -17.20
N LYS A 64 -13.49 -10.11 -18.10
CA LYS A 64 -12.03 -10.07 -18.14
C LYS A 64 -11.45 -9.37 -16.93
N PHE A 65 -12.07 -8.27 -16.52
CA PHE A 65 -11.64 -7.52 -15.34
C PHE A 65 -11.87 -8.32 -14.06
N ARG A 66 -13.02 -9.02 -13.99
CA ARG A 66 -13.38 -9.90 -12.87
C ARG A 66 -12.39 -11.06 -12.73
N GLU A 67 -12.14 -11.83 -13.79
CA GLU A 67 -11.23 -12.98 -13.76
C GLU A 67 -9.80 -12.57 -13.36
N GLN A 68 -9.28 -11.49 -13.97
CA GLN A 68 -7.95 -11.00 -13.61
C GLN A 68 -7.89 -10.50 -12.17
N GLY A 69 -8.90 -9.78 -11.71
CA GLY A 69 -8.97 -9.29 -10.33
C GLY A 69 -9.05 -10.42 -9.32
N ILE A 70 -9.87 -11.45 -9.57
CA ILE A 70 -9.97 -12.63 -8.71
C ILE A 70 -8.65 -13.40 -8.68
N LYS A 71 -7.99 -13.55 -9.83
CA LYS A 71 -6.68 -14.20 -9.91
C LYS A 71 -5.63 -13.47 -9.08
N ASP A 72 -5.53 -12.15 -9.23
CA ASP A 72 -4.58 -11.32 -8.47
C ASP A 72 -4.83 -11.42 -6.96
N LEU A 73 -6.11 -11.42 -6.53
CA LEU A 73 -6.47 -11.56 -5.12
C LEU A 73 -6.20 -12.97 -4.57
N LYS A 74 -6.42 -14.01 -5.35
CA LYS A 74 -6.08 -15.40 -4.96
C LYS A 74 -4.55 -15.58 -4.83
N GLU A 75 -3.77 -14.97 -5.72
CA GLU A 75 -2.30 -14.96 -5.59
C GLU A 75 -1.87 -14.23 -4.31
N GLN A 76 -2.55 -13.13 -3.96
CA GLN A 76 -2.30 -12.43 -2.70
C GLN A 76 -2.58 -13.29 -1.46
N ILE A 77 -3.70 -14.04 -1.45
CA ILE A 77 -3.99 -14.99 -0.35
C ILE A 77 -2.86 -16.01 -0.23
N LYS A 78 -2.46 -16.61 -1.33
CA LYS A 78 -1.37 -17.59 -1.35
C LYS A 78 -0.06 -17.01 -0.82
N ASP A 79 0.31 -15.80 -1.26
CA ASP A 79 1.50 -15.11 -0.75
C ASP A 79 1.44 -14.87 0.78
N MET A 80 0.25 -14.59 1.33
CA MET A 80 0.05 -14.44 2.77
C MET A 80 0.17 -15.78 3.50
N GLU A 81 -0.45 -16.84 2.97
CA GLU A 81 -0.36 -18.19 3.54
C GLU A 81 1.07 -18.72 3.52
N ASP A 82 1.78 -18.56 2.40
CA ASP A 82 3.20 -18.92 2.26
C ASP A 82 4.08 -18.15 3.27
N ALA A 83 3.80 -16.86 3.51
CA ALA A 83 4.52 -16.07 4.50
C ALA A 83 4.26 -16.60 5.92
N PHE A 84 3.03 -17.00 6.20
CA PHE A 84 2.64 -17.57 7.48
C PHE A 84 3.30 -18.95 7.71
N GLU A 85 3.25 -19.86 6.72
CA GLU A 85 3.86 -21.18 6.80
C GLU A 85 5.39 -21.11 6.96
N ASN A 86 6.05 -20.17 6.29
CA ASN A 86 7.49 -19.96 6.40
C ASN A 86 7.91 -19.23 7.68
N ASN A 87 6.96 -18.88 8.56
CA ASN A 87 7.20 -18.09 9.77
C ASN A 87 7.86 -16.72 9.48
N GLU A 88 7.49 -16.10 8.35
CA GLU A 88 7.90 -14.74 7.95
C GLU A 88 6.87 -13.70 8.42
N LEU A 89 6.41 -13.83 9.67
CA LEU A 89 5.30 -13.06 10.22
C LEU A 89 5.58 -11.57 10.22
N ASP A 90 6.80 -11.19 10.57
CA ASP A 90 7.18 -9.77 10.62
C ASP A 90 7.29 -9.14 9.24
N TYR A 91 7.71 -9.91 8.23
CA TYR A 91 7.67 -9.45 6.84
C TYR A 91 6.23 -9.11 6.40
N GLY A 92 5.28 -10.03 6.63
CA GLY A 92 3.88 -9.82 6.27
C GLY A 92 3.25 -8.64 7.01
N ARG A 93 3.50 -8.51 8.33
CA ARG A 93 3.06 -7.37 9.14
C ARG A 93 3.62 -6.05 8.61
N LYS A 94 4.93 -5.98 8.37
CA LYS A 94 5.59 -4.78 7.85
C LYS A 94 5.07 -4.40 6.49
N LEU A 95 4.95 -5.37 5.57
CA LEU A 95 4.43 -5.14 4.22
C LEU A 95 3.05 -4.50 4.25
N PHE A 96 2.13 -5.07 5.02
CA PHE A 96 0.78 -4.55 5.18
C PHE A 96 0.76 -3.14 5.77
N LEU A 97 1.51 -2.89 6.85
CA LEU A 97 1.55 -1.60 7.53
C LEU A 97 2.14 -0.50 6.63
N ILE A 98 3.18 -0.83 5.87
CA ILE A 98 3.77 0.09 4.89
C ILE A 98 2.75 0.41 3.79
N GLU A 99 2.02 -0.59 3.31
CA GLU A 99 1.05 -0.40 2.25
C GLU A 99 -0.16 0.42 2.70
N ASN A 100 -0.67 0.19 3.89
CA ASN A 100 -1.98 0.71 4.29
C ASN A 100 -1.92 1.85 5.30
N CYS A 101 -0.87 1.91 6.12
CA CYS A 101 -0.87 2.77 7.30
C CYS A 101 0.15 3.92 7.23
N ILE A 102 1.27 3.78 6.52
CA ILE A 102 2.40 4.70 6.63
C ILE A 102 2.62 5.49 5.34
N PHE A 103 2.67 6.81 5.48
CA PHE A 103 2.90 7.75 4.40
C PHE A 103 3.91 8.81 4.83
N GLY A 104 4.77 9.24 3.90
CA GLY A 104 5.75 10.27 4.14
C GLY A 104 5.87 11.24 2.97
N VAL A 105 6.01 12.50 3.27
CA VAL A 105 6.31 13.55 2.29
C VAL A 105 7.53 14.31 2.75
N ASP A 106 8.38 14.68 1.83
CA ASP A 106 9.49 15.58 2.08
C ASP A 106 9.79 16.42 0.85
N ILE A 107 10.29 17.64 1.05
CA ILE A 107 10.64 18.52 -0.06
C ILE A 107 11.90 18.05 -0.79
N GLN A 108 12.77 17.29 -0.13
CA GLN A 108 14.03 16.84 -0.69
C GLN A 108 13.90 15.46 -1.35
N PRO A 109 14.05 15.33 -2.67
CA PRO A 109 13.95 14.04 -3.35
C PRO A 109 14.94 12.98 -2.84
N ILE A 110 16.16 13.40 -2.44
CA ILE A 110 17.17 12.47 -1.92
C ILE A 110 16.76 11.90 -0.56
N ALA A 111 16.14 12.69 0.31
CA ALA A 111 15.63 12.22 1.59
C ALA A 111 14.56 11.15 1.39
N ILE A 112 13.66 11.34 0.42
CA ILE A 112 12.65 10.35 0.04
C ILE A 112 13.28 9.06 -0.49
N GLN A 113 14.35 9.12 -1.28
CA GLN A 113 15.04 7.90 -1.74
C GLN A 113 15.67 7.14 -0.55
N ILE A 114 16.27 7.85 0.40
CA ILE A 114 16.83 7.25 1.62
C ILE A 114 15.70 6.61 2.44
N SER A 115 14.56 7.28 2.60
CA SER A 115 13.38 6.73 3.26
C SER A 115 12.96 5.41 2.62
N LYS A 116 12.74 5.39 1.30
CA LYS A 116 12.37 4.18 0.56
C LYS A 116 13.37 3.05 0.79
N LEU A 117 14.68 3.35 0.73
CA LEU A 117 15.73 2.37 0.96
C LEU A 117 15.67 1.77 2.35
N ARG A 118 15.42 2.58 3.40
CA ARG A 118 15.25 2.07 4.77
C ARG A 118 14.08 1.09 4.88
N PHE A 119 12.94 1.40 4.27
CA PHE A 119 11.79 0.51 4.26
C PHE A 119 12.06 -0.77 3.49
N PHE A 120 12.77 -0.71 2.37
CA PHE A 120 13.21 -1.90 1.63
C PHE A 120 14.14 -2.78 2.46
N ILE A 121 15.15 -2.22 3.10
CA ILE A 121 16.05 -2.97 3.98
C ILE A 121 15.26 -3.63 5.11
N SER A 122 14.34 -2.91 5.74
CA SER A 122 13.49 -3.45 6.80
C SER A 122 12.64 -4.63 6.36
N LEU A 123 12.22 -4.69 5.08
CA LEU A 123 11.49 -5.84 4.52
C LEU A 123 12.42 -6.99 4.14
N ILE A 124 13.63 -6.71 3.64
CA ILE A 124 14.56 -7.75 3.21
C ILE A 124 15.08 -8.55 4.41
N VAL A 125 15.43 -7.89 5.51
CA VAL A 125 16.03 -8.55 6.69
C VAL A 125 15.09 -9.54 7.37
N ASP A 126 13.79 -9.45 7.14
CA ASP A 126 12.80 -10.39 7.71
C ASP A 126 12.52 -11.58 6.78
N GLN A 127 13.07 -11.59 5.57
CA GLN A 127 12.87 -12.70 4.64
C GLN A 127 13.88 -13.81 4.89
N LYS A 128 13.41 -15.05 4.83
CA LYS A 128 14.28 -16.24 4.93
C LYS A 128 14.91 -16.54 3.58
N ILE A 129 16.20 -16.85 3.62
CA ILE A 129 16.97 -17.23 2.43
C ILE A 129 16.83 -18.73 2.21
N ASP A 130 16.37 -19.11 1.02
CA ASP A 130 16.38 -20.50 0.55
C ASP A 130 17.31 -20.63 -0.66
N LYS A 131 18.47 -21.25 -0.45
CA LYS A 131 19.50 -21.44 -1.49
C LYS A 131 19.06 -22.29 -2.67
N ASN A 132 17.97 -23.05 -2.52
CA ASN A 132 17.45 -23.96 -3.55
C ASN A 132 16.43 -23.27 -4.47
N LYS A 133 15.99 -22.07 -4.11
CA LYS A 133 15.02 -21.30 -4.91
C LYS A 133 15.72 -20.28 -5.79
N GLU A 134 15.10 -19.97 -6.92
CA GLU A 134 15.50 -18.86 -7.77
C GLU A 134 15.52 -17.55 -6.97
N ASN A 135 16.53 -16.70 -7.19
CA ASN A 135 16.75 -15.46 -6.43
C ASN A 135 16.80 -15.69 -4.91
N PHE A 136 17.29 -16.86 -4.46
CA PHE A 136 17.35 -17.25 -3.04
C PHE A 136 16.00 -17.22 -2.31
N GLY A 137 14.89 -17.30 -3.03
CA GLY A 137 13.53 -17.19 -2.48
C GLY A 137 13.12 -15.79 -2.04
N ILE A 138 13.96 -14.77 -2.28
CA ILE A 138 13.67 -13.38 -1.88
C ILE A 138 12.53 -12.83 -2.72
N ARG A 139 11.52 -12.32 -2.05
CA ARG A 139 10.35 -11.70 -2.71
C ARG A 139 10.69 -10.33 -3.29
N PRO A 140 10.09 -9.97 -4.43
CA PRO A 140 10.25 -8.65 -5.02
C PRO A 140 9.79 -7.55 -4.06
N LEU A 141 10.54 -6.45 -4.03
CA LEU A 141 10.20 -5.30 -3.19
C LEU A 141 8.95 -4.58 -3.74
N PRO A 142 8.07 -4.11 -2.84
CA PRO A 142 6.90 -3.34 -3.22
C PRO A 142 7.27 -1.98 -3.82
N ASN A 143 6.33 -1.36 -4.52
CA ASN A 143 6.52 -0.02 -5.05
C ASN A 143 6.12 1.04 -4.01
N LEU A 144 7.09 1.74 -3.45
CA LEU A 144 6.89 2.77 -2.43
C LEU A 144 6.69 4.19 -2.99
N GLU A 145 6.58 4.36 -4.31
CA GLU A 145 6.47 5.70 -4.92
C GLU A 145 5.23 6.48 -4.50
N THR A 146 4.15 5.77 -4.20
CA THR A 146 2.89 6.37 -3.73
C THR A 146 2.82 6.52 -2.21
N LYS A 147 3.80 6.00 -1.49
CA LYS A 147 3.88 6.05 -0.02
C LYS A 147 4.82 7.14 0.46
N PHE A 148 5.95 7.30 -0.24
CA PHE A 148 6.94 8.31 0.05
C PHE A 148 7.13 9.20 -1.17
N VAL A 149 6.72 10.47 -1.06
CA VAL A 149 6.61 11.40 -2.18
C VAL A 149 7.45 12.65 -1.93
N ALA A 150 8.23 13.05 -2.93
CA ALA A 150 8.93 14.33 -2.90
C ALA A 150 7.96 15.45 -3.30
N ALA A 151 7.55 16.27 -2.34
CA ALA A 151 6.63 17.37 -2.55
C ALA A 151 6.76 18.43 -1.45
N ASN A 152 6.30 19.64 -1.75
CA ASN A 152 6.19 20.70 -0.75
C ASN A 152 4.79 20.65 -0.11
N THR A 153 4.72 20.24 1.15
CA THR A 153 3.47 20.12 1.91
C THR A 153 2.85 21.46 2.31
N LEU A 154 3.61 22.55 2.21
CA LEU A 154 3.14 23.92 2.52
C LEU A 154 2.44 24.59 1.33
N VAL A 155 2.57 24.03 0.13
CA VAL A 155 1.83 24.51 -1.04
C VAL A 155 0.41 23.97 -0.94
N GLY A 156 -0.51 24.84 -0.49
CA GLY A 156 -1.93 24.53 -0.46
C GLY A 156 -2.50 24.37 -1.88
N ILE A 157 -3.56 23.61 -1.99
CA ILE A 157 -4.41 23.62 -3.18
C ILE A 157 -4.98 25.03 -3.28
N LYS A 158 -4.80 25.72 -4.41
CA LYS A 158 -5.48 26.99 -4.65
C LYS A 158 -6.98 26.71 -4.53
N ASN A 159 -7.64 27.35 -3.58
CA ASN A 159 -9.09 27.35 -3.60
C ASN A 159 -9.51 27.88 -4.97
N PRO A 160 -10.26 27.14 -5.78
CA PRO A 160 -10.91 27.73 -6.94
C PRO A 160 -11.76 28.88 -6.39
N ASP A 161 -11.59 30.07 -6.97
CA ASP A 161 -12.31 31.25 -6.54
C ASP A 161 -13.79 30.90 -6.30
N SER A 162 -14.19 31.16 -5.09
CA SER A 162 -15.50 30.93 -4.51
C SER A 162 -16.62 31.28 -5.47
N GLN A 163 -17.38 30.33 -5.89
CA GLN A 163 -18.78 30.36 -6.40
C GLN A 163 -19.06 29.22 -7.41
N LEU A 164 -18.22 28.21 -7.49
CA LEU A 164 -18.56 27.06 -8.29
C LEU A 164 -19.25 26.02 -7.40
N GLU A 165 -20.33 25.48 -7.94
CA GLU A 165 -21.14 24.39 -7.40
C GLU A 165 -20.27 23.34 -6.68
N LEU A 166 -20.67 22.99 -5.46
CA LEU A 166 -20.00 21.94 -4.70
C LEU A 166 -19.85 20.71 -5.60
N PRO A 167 -18.63 20.25 -5.87
CA PRO A 167 -18.41 19.10 -6.74
C PRO A 167 -19.27 17.94 -6.25
N ASP A 168 -19.84 17.16 -7.17
CA ASP A 168 -20.64 16.00 -6.78
C ASP A 168 -19.76 15.08 -5.92
N LYS A 169 -19.93 15.19 -4.60
CA LYS A 169 -19.17 14.39 -3.62
C LYS A 169 -19.16 12.92 -3.96
N ARG A 170 -20.18 12.43 -4.68
CA ARG A 170 -20.28 11.03 -5.09
C ARG A 170 -19.25 10.68 -6.16
N GLU A 171 -19.03 11.59 -7.11
CA GLU A 171 -18.05 11.39 -8.19
C GLU A 171 -16.62 11.43 -7.65
N VAL A 172 -16.31 12.42 -6.79
CA VAL A 172 -14.99 12.52 -6.13
C VAL A 172 -14.71 11.25 -5.30
N ILE A 173 -15.66 10.80 -4.48
CA ILE A 173 -15.52 9.58 -3.68
C ILE A 173 -15.31 8.34 -4.58
N LYS A 174 -15.97 8.28 -5.74
CA LYS A 174 -15.79 7.19 -6.69
C LYS A 174 -14.37 7.19 -7.27
N LEU A 175 -13.89 8.34 -7.73
CA LEU A 175 -12.54 8.51 -8.27
C LEU A 175 -11.45 8.23 -7.22
N GLU A 176 -11.65 8.65 -5.97
CA GLU A 176 -10.74 8.34 -4.86
C GLU A 176 -10.66 6.82 -4.59
N LYS A 177 -11.79 6.12 -4.65
CA LYS A 177 -11.81 4.65 -4.54
C LYS A 177 -11.06 3.97 -5.69
N GLU A 178 -11.23 4.47 -6.92
CA GLU A 178 -10.49 3.98 -8.09
C GLU A 178 -8.99 4.26 -7.95
N LEU A 179 -8.62 5.46 -7.54
CA LEU A 179 -7.23 5.83 -7.28
C LEU A 179 -6.59 4.91 -6.22
N LYS A 180 -7.31 4.61 -5.15
CA LYS A 180 -6.84 3.67 -4.13
C LYS A 180 -6.59 2.26 -4.69
N LYS A 181 -7.47 1.78 -5.57
CA LYS A 181 -7.29 0.48 -6.25
C LYS A 181 -6.06 0.49 -7.17
N VAL A 182 -5.88 1.55 -7.96
CA VAL A 182 -4.72 1.69 -8.86
C VAL A 182 -3.41 1.73 -8.06
N ARG A 183 -3.37 2.45 -6.97
CA ARG A 183 -2.21 2.52 -6.07
C ARG A 183 -1.88 1.18 -5.40
N HIS A 184 -2.89 0.42 -5.00
CA HIS A 184 -2.69 -0.94 -4.49
C HIS A 184 -2.07 -1.86 -5.56
N LYS A 185 -2.60 -1.84 -6.80
CA LYS A 185 -2.04 -2.58 -7.93
C LYS A 185 -0.61 -2.12 -8.26
N LEU A 186 -0.34 -0.82 -8.21
CA LEU A 186 0.99 -0.27 -8.45
C LEU A 186 1.99 -0.73 -7.38
N PHE A 187 1.54 -0.79 -6.11
CA PHE A 187 2.36 -1.24 -4.98
C PHE A 187 2.81 -2.70 -5.18
N SER A 188 1.89 -3.61 -5.53
CA SER A 188 2.15 -5.04 -5.68
C SER A 188 2.71 -5.45 -7.06
N SER A 189 2.68 -4.55 -8.06
CA SER A 189 3.10 -4.88 -9.42
C SER A 189 4.59 -5.21 -9.53
N LYS A 190 4.92 -6.36 -10.12
CA LYS A 190 6.29 -6.84 -10.35
C LYS A 190 6.78 -6.53 -11.79
N VAL A 191 5.87 -6.30 -12.74
CA VAL A 191 6.17 -6.16 -14.18
C VAL A 191 6.43 -4.69 -14.55
N PRO A 192 7.60 -4.33 -15.12
CA PRO A 192 7.94 -2.94 -15.45
C PRO A 192 6.97 -2.25 -16.41
N LYS A 193 6.46 -2.97 -17.41
CA LYS A 193 5.46 -2.45 -18.36
C LYS A 193 4.18 -2.07 -17.63
N ARG A 194 3.68 -2.96 -16.78
CA ARG A 194 2.47 -2.73 -16.00
C ARG A 194 2.62 -1.57 -15.01
N LYS A 195 3.80 -1.44 -14.39
CA LYS A 195 4.09 -0.28 -13.53
C LYS A 195 3.97 1.05 -14.28
N ARG A 196 4.44 1.13 -15.53
CA ARG A 196 4.33 2.36 -16.34
C ARG A 196 2.87 2.69 -16.65
N GLU A 197 2.07 1.71 -17.05
CA GLU A 197 0.63 1.87 -17.31
C GLU A 197 -0.10 2.38 -16.07
N LEU A 198 0.11 1.76 -14.92
CA LEU A 198 -0.52 2.13 -13.65
C LEU A 198 -0.09 3.54 -13.15
N ARG A 199 1.15 3.97 -13.42
CA ARG A 199 1.59 5.34 -13.12
C ARG A 199 0.84 6.38 -13.96
N VAL A 200 0.61 6.09 -15.24
CA VAL A 200 -0.18 6.97 -16.12
C VAL A 200 -1.62 7.04 -15.63
N GLU A 201 -2.20 5.90 -15.25
CA GLU A 201 -3.56 5.82 -14.71
C GLU A 201 -3.69 6.60 -13.38
N ASP A 202 -2.74 6.45 -12.44
CA ASP A 202 -2.69 7.23 -11.18
C ASP A 202 -2.62 8.74 -11.45
N LYS A 203 -1.79 9.14 -12.42
CA LYS A 203 -1.67 10.56 -12.82
C LYS A 203 -2.99 11.10 -13.37
N ASN A 204 -3.61 10.38 -14.30
CA ASN A 204 -4.87 10.78 -14.93
C ASN A 204 -6.02 10.90 -13.90
N LEU A 205 -6.10 9.94 -12.96
CA LEU A 205 -7.10 9.99 -11.89
C LEU A 205 -6.88 11.19 -10.95
N ARG A 206 -5.64 11.50 -10.59
CA ARG A 206 -5.32 12.68 -9.78
C ARG A 206 -5.68 13.99 -10.48
N GLU A 207 -5.39 14.08 -11.77
CA GLU A 207 -5.75 15.27 -12.58
C GLU A 207 -7.27 15.45 -12.67
N LYS A 208 -8.04 14.35 -12.84
CA LYS A 208 -9.50 14.38 -12.81
C LYS A 208 -10.03 14.84 -11.44
N ILE A 209 -9.51 14.29 -10.35
CA ILE A 209 -9.92 14.69 -8.99
C ILE A 209 -9.59 16.15 -8.75
N SER A 210 -8.39 16.60 -9.15
CA SER A 210 -7.98 18.01 -9.00
C SER A 210 -8.81 18.97 -9.86
N GLY A 211 -9.36 18.52 -10.98
CA GLY A 211 -10.25 19.32 -11.80
C GLY A 211 -11.69 19.40 -11.28
N LEU A 212 -12.06 18.53 -10.33
CA LEU A 212 -13.38 18.51 -9.68
C LEU A 212 -13.37 19.21 -8.31
N LEU A 213 -12.19 19.48 -7.74
CA LEU A 213 -12.00 20.20 -6.47
C LEU A 213 -11.67 21.66 -6.70
#